data_5cfdd589f5d7dd9d2af4afd082ae1c4c
#
_entry.id   5cfdd589f5d7dd9d2af4afd082ae1c4c
#
_cell.length_a   1.000
_cell.length_b   1.000
_cell.length_c   1.000
_cell.angle_alpha   90.00
_cell.angle_beta   90.00
_cell.angle_gamma   90.00
#
_symmetry.space_group_name_H-M   'P 1'
#
loop_
_entity.id
_entity.type
_entity.pdbx_description
1 polymer ?
#
loop_
_entity_poly.entity_id
_entity_poly.type
_entity_poly.pdbx_seq_one_letter_code
_entity_poly.pdbx_strand_id
1 'polypeptide(L)'
;MAKIRRNDKREMPALNTSSLPDIIFMLLFFFMSVTSMKEVSYKVQFQNPQATELTKLEKKSLVRYIYVGTPTAEFRKQYGAETRIQLDDAFAEKSEIGDYIINERSSMKESDQGLMTVSLKVDKETKMGIIADIKQELRRAYALKISYAATQRTSY
;
A
#
# COMPACT_ATOMS: atom_id res chain seq x y z
N MET A 1 -73.24 15.26 41.04
CA MET A 1 -72.32 15.90 40.11
C MET A 1 -71.01 15.22 40.21
N ALA A 2 -70.66 14.37 39.24
CA ALA A 2 -69.40 13.64 39.17
C ALA A 2 -68.33 14.52 38.50
N LYS A 3 -67.33 14.91 39.27
CA LYS A 3 -66.19 15.67 38.75
C LYS A 3 -65.15 14.71 38.23
N ILE A 4 -65.13 14.51 36.89
CA ILE A 4 -64.12 13.71 36.23
C ILE A 4 -62.81 14.54 36.16
N ARG A 5 -61.87 14.22 37.05
CA ARG A 5 -60.50 14.70 36.97
C ARG A 5 -59.76 13.84 35.94
N ARG A 6 -59.70 14.31 34.71
CA ARG A 6 -58.73 13.82 33.75
C ARG A 6 -57.36 14.36 34.14
N ASN A 7 -56.61 13.54 34.84
CA ASN A 7 -55.20 13.78 35.05
C ASN A 7 -54.40 12.99 34.00
N ASP A 8 -54.51 13.45 32.74
CA ASP A 8 -53.67 12.95 31.66
C ASP A 8 -52.30 13.65 31.74
N LYS A 9 -51.54 13.27 32.74
CA LYS A 9 -50.07 13.41 32.59
C LYS A 9 -49.60 12.32 31.67
N ARG A 10 -49.61 12.61 30.36
CA ARG A 10 -48.81 11.85 29.42
C ARG A 10 -47.35 12.12 29.76
N GLU A 11 -46.79 11.25 30.59
CA GLU A 11 -45.36 11.17 30.72
C GLU A 11 -44.83 10.76 29.36
N MET A 12 -44.12 11.68 28.72
CA MET A 12 -43.34 11.33 27.52
C MET A 12 -42.38 10.22 27.94
N PRO A 13 -42.34 9.07 27.23
CA PRO A 13 -41.37 8.06 27.52
C PRO A 13 -39.98 8.69 27.41
N ALA A 14 -39.21 8.60 28.50
CA ALA A 14 -37.85 9.09 28.53
C ALA A 14 -37.10 8.44 27.33
N LEU A 15 -36.65 9.31 26.43
CA LEU A 15 -35.79 8.87 25.35
C LEU A 15 -34.60 8.15 25.95
N ASN A 16 -34.52 6.86 25.68
CA ASN A 16 -33.48 6.01 26.23
C ASN A 16 -32.15 6.35 25.52
N THR A 17 -31.47 7.39 26.03
CA THR A 17 -30.21 7.90 25.47
C THR A 17 -29.02 6.98 25.74
N SER A 18 -29.23 5.92 26.51
CA SER A 18 -28.18 4.97 26.83
C SER A 18 -27.74 4.08 25.63
N SER A 19 -28.56 4.01 24.59
CA SER A 19 -28.19 3.28 23.35
C SER A 19 -27.40 4.11 22.32
N LEU A 20 -27.42 5.45 22.47
CA LEU A 20 -26.68 6.34 21.54
C LEU A 20 -25.16 6.14 21.61
N PRO A 21 -24.51 6.04 22.79
CA PRO A 21 -23.09 5.75 22.86
C PRO A 21 -22.71 4.39 22.26
N ASP A 22 -23.59 3.40 22.38
CA ASP A 22 -23.36 2.07 21.83
C ASP A 22 -23.37 2.07 20.30
N ILE A 23 -24.31 2.79 19.68
CA ILE A 23 -24.36 2.97 18.22
C ILE A 23 -23.11 3.70 17.73
N ILE A 24 -22.67 4.74 18.41
CA ILE A 24 -21.45 5.48 18.08
C ILE A 24 -20.22 4.57 18.21
N PHE A 25 -20.15 3.78 19.28
CA PHE A 25 -19.06 2.84 19.50
C PHE A 25 -19.02 1.75 18.44
N MET A 26 -20.17 1.18 18.07
CA MET A 26 -20.29 0.20 16.99
C MET A 26 -19.90 0.77 15.63
N LEU A 27 -20.28 2.01 15.33
CA LEU A 27 -19.85 2.73 14.13
C LEU A 27 -18.34 2.96 14.10
N LEU A 28 -17.76 3.43 15.20
CA LEU A 28 -16.31 3.62 15.31
C LEU A 28 -15.55 2.30 15.18
N PHE A 29 -16.03 1.24 15.81
CA PHE A 29 -15.46 -0.09 15.71
C PHE A 29 -15.56 -0.64 14.26
N PHE A 30 -16.71 -0.43 13.63
CA PHE A 30 -16.92 -0.80 12.22
C PHE A 30 -15.96 -0.06 11.29
N PHE A 31 -15.83 1.26 11.42
CA PHE A 31 -14.88 2.04 10.63
C PHE A 31 -13.44 1.65 10.94
N MET A 32 -13.08 1.40 12.17
CA MET A 32 -11.75 0.92 12.55
C MET A 32 -11.45 -0.45 11.94
N SER A 33 -12.44 -1.34 11.92
CA SER A 33 -12.32 -2.68 11.34
C SER A 33 -12.25 -2.68 9.82
N VAL A 34 -13.00 -1.77 9.17
CA VAL A 34 -13.00 -1.61 7.71
C VAL A 34 -11.78 -0.83 7.21
N THR A 35 -11.24 0.08 8.03
CA THR A 35 -9.99 0.80 7.74
C THR A 35 -8.78 -0.09 8.04
N SER A 36 -8.83 -1.34 7.61
CA SER A 36 -7.65 -2.20 7.58
C SER A 36 -6.64 -1.58 6.62
N MET A 37 -5.42 -1.37 7.09
CA MET A 37 -4.33 -0.90 6.24
C MET A 37 -4.22 -1.85 5.05
N LYS A 38 -4.30 -1.31 3.85
CA LYS A 38 -4.09 -2.07 2.63
C LYS A 38 -2.65 -2.60 2.66
N GLU A 39 -2.48 -3.86 3.00
CA GLU A 39 -1.21 -4.54 2.89
C GLU A 39 -1.01 -4.98 1.45
N VAL A 40 0.16 -4.67 0.89
CA VAL A 40 0.52 -5.14 -0.45
C VAL A 40 0.68 -6.65 -0.42
N SER A 41 -0.09 -7.35 -1.22
CA SER A 41 0.04 -8.79 -1.37
C SER A 41 1.23 -9.13 -2.27
N TYR A 42 2.26 -9.71 -1.70
CA TYR A 42 3.44 -10.10 -2.47
C TYR A 42 3.14 -11.33 -3.33
N LYS A 43 3.08 -11.10 -4.64
CA LYS A 43 2.91 -12.16 -5.65
C LYS A 43 4.23 -12.69 -6.17
N VAL A 44 5.32 -11.97 -5.89
CA VAL A 44 6.68 -12.39 -6.22
C VAL A 44 7.46 -12.73 -4.96
N GLN A 45 8.30 -13.74 -5.07
CA GLN A 45 9.31 -14.05 -4.06
C GLN A 45 10.56 -13.24 -4.38
N PHE A 46 11.10 -12.56 -3.39
CA PHE A 46 12.35 -11.83 -3.52
C PHE A 46 13.18 -11.96 -2.24
N GLN A 47 14.45 -12.18 -2.42
CA GLN A 47 15.45 -12.11 -1.35
C GLN A 47 16.29 -10.87 -1.60
N ASN A 48 16.24 -9.91 -0.70
CA ASN A 48 17.02 -8.70 -0.84
C ASN A 48 18.52 -9.02 -0.89
N PRO A 49 19.27 -8.42 -1.80
CA PRO A 49 20.72 -8.51 -1.80
C PRO A 49 21.27 -7.90 -0.50
N GLN A 50 22.43 -8.39 -0.07
CA GLN A 50 23.10 -7.85 1.11
C GLN A 50 23.94 -6.63 0.71
N ALA A 51 23.88 -5.58 1.51
CA ALA A 51 24.68 -4.39 1.36
C ALA A 51 25.38 -4.00 2.67
N THR A 52 26.54 -3.40 2.55
CA THR A 52 27.36 -2.99 3.70
C THR A 52 26.80 -1.73 4.34
N GLU A 53 26.34 -0.79 3.51
CA GLU A 53 25.77 0.48 3.95
C GLU A 53 24.32 0.57 3.54
N LEU A 54 23.45 0.92 4.50
CA LEU A 54 22.03 1.12 4.29
C LEU A 54 21.63 2.50 4.76
N THR A 55 20.90 3.21 3.89
CA THR A 55 20.28 4.47 4.22
C THR A 55 18.77 4.27 4.38
N LYS A 56 18.23 4.69 5.52
CA LYS A 56 16.79 4.63 5.77
C LYS A 56 16.07 5.73 5.01
N LEU A 57 15.02 5.38 4.28
CA LEU A 57 14.17 6.34 3.63
C LEU A 57 13.32 7.10 4.66
N GLU A 58 13.43 8.42 4.67
CA GLU A 58 12.83 9.26 5.73
C GLU A 58 11.30 9.32 5.65
N LYS A 59 10.74 9.40 4.43
CA LYS A 59 9.28 9.54 4.23
C LYS A 59 8.71 8.41 3.38
N LYS A 60 8.14 7.42 4.02
CA LYS A 60 7.52 6.27 3.35
C LYS A 60 6.37 6.64 2.42
N SER A 61 5.65 7.71 2.70
CA SER A 61 4.54 8.19 1.87
C SER A 61 4.96 8.65 0.48
N LEU A 62 6.22 9.04 0.32
CA LEU A 62 6.80 9.49 -0.95
C LEU A 62 7.49 8.35 -1.72
N VAL A 63 7.51 7.16 -1.15
CA VAL A 63 8.18 5.99 -1.74
C VAL A 63 7.17 5.13 -2.47
N ARG A 64 7.48 4.81 -3.72
CA ARG A 64 6.74 3.81 -4.51
C ARG A 64 7.61 2.59 -4.69
N TYR A 65 7.01 1.43 -4.50
CA TYR A 65 7.73 0.16 -4.54
C TYR A 65 7.47 -0.55 -5.85
N ILE A 66 8.55 -1.05 -6.45
CA ILE A 66 8.50 -1.97 -7.58
C ILE A 66 9.16 -3.27 -7.13
N TYR A 67 8.43 -4.35 -7.21
CA TYR A 67 8.91 -5.66 -6.82
C TYR A 67 9.32 -6.45 -8.06
N VAL A 68 10.47 -7.09 -8.01
CA VAL A 68 10.99 -7.88 -9.13
C VAL A 68 11.50 -9.21 -8.59
N GLY A 69 10.89 -10.27 -9.03
CA GLY A 69 11.26 -11.62 -8.58
C GLY A 69 10.47 -12.71 -9.29
N THR A 70 10.67 -13.93 -8.88
CA THR A 70 9.91 -15.08 -9.39
C THR A 70 8.53 -15.14 -8.73
N PRO A 71 7.46 -15.51 -9.46
CA PRO A 71 6.14 -15.69 -8.87
C PRO A 71 6.15 -16.67 -7.71
N THR A 72 5.30 -16.43 -6.71
CA THR A 72 5.09 -17.36 -5.60
C THR A 72 4.52 -18.69 -6.11
N ALA A 73 4.61 -19.76 -5.32
CA ALA A 73 4.17 -21.09 -5.70
C ALA A 73 2.72 -21.15 -6.23
N GLU A 74 1.85 -20.29 -5.69
CA GLU A 74 0.45 -20.18 -6.11
C GLU A 74 0.31 -19.63 -7.53
N PHE A 75 1.08 -18.62 -7.86
CA PHE A 75 1.01 -17.94 -9.16
C PHE A 75 1.90 -18.58 -10.24
N ARG A 76 2.86 -19.42 -9.83
CA ARG A 76 3.74 -20.13 -10.77
C ARG A 76 3.00 -21.01 -11.77
N LYS A 77 1.90 -21.60 -11.36
CA LYS A 77 1.06 -22.43 -12.24
C LYS A 77 0.42 -21.64 -13.37
N GLN A 78 0.11 -20.37 -13.11
CA GLN A 78 -0.59 -19.50 -14.06
C GLN A 78 0.37 -18.61 -14.87
N TYR A 79 1.41 -18.11 -14.25
CA TYR A 79 2.31 -17.10 -14.84
C TYR A 79 3.71 -17.62 -15.17
N GLY A 80 4.00 -18.89 -14.87
CA GLY A 80 5.30 -19.48 -15.08
C GLY A 80 6.32 -19.17 -13.99
N ALA A 81 7.55 -19.66 -14.14
CA ALA A 81 8.64 -19.49 -13.18
C ALA A 81 9.62 -18.35 -13.57
N GLU A 82 9.32 -17.60 -14.60
CA GLU A 82 10.16 -16.49 -15.05
C GLU A 82 10.05 -15.29 -14.11
N THR A 83 11.10 -14.47 -14.07
CA THR A 83 11.11 -13.22 -13.31
C THR A 83 10.02 -12.28 -13.81
N ARG A 84 9.17 -11.83 -12.91
CA ARG A 84 8.07 -10.91 -13.16
C ARG A 84 8.24 -9.62 -12.37
N ILE A 85 7.62 -8.56 -12.89
CA ILE A 85 7.53 -7.27 -12.24
C ILE A 85 6.16 -7.18 -11.59
N GLN A 86 6.10 -6.72 -10.35
CA GLN A 86 4.86 -6.44 -9.65
C GLN A 86 4.83 -4.96 -9.28
N LEU A 87 3.75 -4.30 -9.66
CA LEU A 87 3.39 -2.94 -9.28
C LEU A 87 2.19 -3.03 -8.36
N ASP A 88 2.31 -2.52 -7.15
CA ASP A 88 1.30 -2.71 -6.08
C ASP A 88 0.89 -4.19 -5.93
N ASP A 89 -0.34 -4.52 -6.25
CA ASP A 89 -0.92 -5.86 -6.09
C ASP A 89 -1.06 -6.62 -7.43
N ALA A 90 -0.51 -6.13 -8.51
CA ALA A 90 -0.65 -6.71 -9.85
C ALA A 90 0.68 -7.01 -10.52
N PHE A 91 0.72 -8.09 -11.28
CA PHE A 91 1.82 -8.28 -12.23
C PHE A 91 1.68 -7.27 -13.36
N ALA A 92 2.81 -6.71 -13.77
CA ALA A 92 2.88 -5.71 -14.80
C ALA A 92 4.00 -6.00 -15.79
N GLU A 93 3.87 -5.45 -16.99
CA GLU A 93 4.92 -5.45 -17.99
C GLU A 93 5.82 -4.22 -17.86
N LYS A 94 6.99 -4.28 -18.49
CA LYS A 94 7.95 -3.17 -18.47
C LYS A 94 7.35 -1.86 -19.01
N SER A 95 6.52 -1.96 -20.05
CA SER A 95 5.86 -0.81 -20.69
C SER A 95 4.90 -0.07 -19.76
N GLU A 96 4.32 -0.77 -18.78
CA GLU A 96 3.33 -0.22 -17.85
C GLU A 96 3.97 0.59 -16.71
N ILE A 97 5.28 0.42 -16.48
CA ILE A 97 6.00 1.12 -15.40
C ILE A 97 5.93 2.64 -15.59
N GLY A 98 6.10 3.12 -16.81
CA GLY A 98 6.05 4.54 -17.12
C GLY A 98 4.70 5.16 -16.76
N ASP A 99 3.62 4.55 -17.21
CA ASP A 99 2.25 5.02 -16.95
C ASP A 99 1.91 4.94 -15.47
N TYR A 100 2.30 3.86 -14.79
CA TYR A 100 2.14 3.71 -13.35
C TYR A 100 2.80 4.86 -12.59
N ILE A 101 4.05 5.17 -12.89
CA ILE A 101 4.80 6.23 -12.22
C ILE A 101 4.20 7.62 -12.49
N ILE A 102 3.74 7.88 -13.71
CA ILE A 102 3.08 9.13 -14.07
C ILE A 102 1.77 9.30 -13.29
N ASN A 103 0.96 8.24 -13.20
CA ASN A 103 -0.29 8.23 -12.45
C ASN A 103 -0.05 8.45 -10.95
N GLU A 104 0.91 7.74 -10.37
CA GLU A 104 1.27 7.87 -8.96
C GLU A 104 1.79 9.29 -8.64
N ARG A 105 2.60 9.87 -9.51
CA ARG A 105 3.06 11.26 -9.37
C ARG A 105 1.90 12.24 -9.42
N SER A 106 0.96 12.06 -10.34
CA SER A 106 -0.20 12.93 -10.50
C SER A 106 -1.13 12.90 -9.28
N SER A 107 -1.16 11.77 -8.56
CA SER A 107 -1.94 11.62 -7.33
C SER A 107 -1.32 12.30 -6.11
N MET A 108 -0.04 12.64 -6.18
CA MET A 108 0.67 13.35 -5.12
C MET A 108 0.45 14.85 -5.17
N LYS A 109 0.63 15.51 -4.01
CA LYS A 109 0.66 16.98 -3.96
C LYS A 109 1.83 17.50 -4.80
N GLU A 110 1.63 18.62 -5.46
CA GLU A 110 2.62 19.24 -6.36
C GLU A 110 3.98 19.46 -5.68
N SER A 111 3.97 19.86 -4.40
CA SER A 111 5.18 19.99 -3.57
C SER A 111 5.96 18.69 -3.38
N ASP A 112 5.27 17.55 -3.42
CA ASP A 112 5.83 16.24 -3.09
C ASP A 112 6.27 15.47 -4.35
N GLN A 113 5.76 15.85 -5.51
CA GLN A 113 6.05 15.17 -6.78
C GLN A 113 7.55 15.10 -7.10
N GLY A 114 8.30 16.18 -6.80
CA GLY A 114 9.75 16.22 -6.98
C GLY A 114 10.55 15.39 -5.96
N LEU A 115 9.90 14.99 -4.87
CA LEU A 115 10.52 14.19 -3.79
C LEU A 115 10.20 12.69 -3.92
N MET A 116 9.36 12.31 -4.87
CA MET A 116 8.99 10.92 -5.09
C MET A 116 10.24 10.07 -5.32
N THR A 117 10.35 8.99 -4.56
CA THR A 117 11.44 8.02 -4.67
C THR A 117 10.89 6.67 -5.06
N VAL A 118 11.48 6.04 -6.05
CA VAL A 118 11.12 4.67 -6.46
C VAL A 118 12.08 3.70 -5.80
N SER A 119 11.55 2.81 -4.96
CA SER A 119 12.32 1.76 -4.30
C SER A 119 12.16 0.44 -5.03
N LEU A 120 13.24 -0.05 -5.60
CA LEU A 120 13.29 -1.33 -6.28
C LEU A 120 13.59 -2.43 -5.27
N LYS A 121 12.65 -3.34 -5.08
CA LYS A 121 12.82 -4.56 -4.30
C LYS A 121 13.06 -5.71 -5.26
N VAL A 122 14.31 -6.02 -5.49
CA VAL A 122 14.75 -6.96 -6.51
C VAL A 122 15.31 -8.21 -5.85
N ASP A 123 14.92 -9.38 -6.35
CA ASP A 123 15.51 -10.63 -5.94
C ASP A 123 16.99 -10.71 -6.39
N LYS A 124 17.83 -11.22 -5.52
CA LYS A 124 19.29 -11.35 -5.73
C LYS A 124 19.67 -12.12 -7.01
N GLU A 125 18.78 -13.02 -7.47
CA GLU A 125 18.99 -13.86 -8.66
C GLU A 125 18.45 -13.22 -9.95
N THR A 126 17.86 -12.02 -9.84
CA THR A 126 17.32 -11.32 -11.01
C THR A 126 18.42 -10.91 -11.98
N LYS A 127 18.18 -11.14 -13.26
CA LYS A 127 19.12 -10.73 -14.33
C LYS A 127 19.21 -9.21 -14.41
N MET A 128 20.45 -8.70 -14.46
CA MET A 128 20.73 -7.25 -14.56
C MET A 128 20.09 -6.57 -15.77
N GLY A 129 19.86 -7.30 -16.87
CA GLY A 129 19.17 -6.78 -18.03
C GLY A 129 17.76 -6.27 -17.72
N ILE A 130 17.01 -7.00 -16.88
CA ILE A 130 15.66 -6.61 -16.46
C ILE A 130 15.72 -5.32 -15.63
N ILE A 131 16.72 -5.22 -14.75
CA ILE A 131 16.91 -4.02 -13.92
C ILE A 131 17.28 -2.82 -14.78
N ALA A 132 18.12 -3.01 -15.79
CA ALA A 132 18.50 -1.97 -16.74
C ALA A 132 17.29 -1.46 -17.55
N ASP A 133 16.44 -2.36 -18.01
CA ASP A 133 15.19 -2.01 -18.70
C ASP A 133 14.25 -1.20 -17.80
N ILE A 134 14.05 -1.65 -16.54
CA ILE A 134 13.23 -0.92 -15.56
C ILE A 134 13.78 0.48 -15.34
N LYS A 135 15.08 0.62 -15.15
CA LYS A 135 15.72 1.94 -15.00
C LYS A 135 15.49 2.83 -16.21
N GLN A 136 15.51 2.28 -17.40
CA GLN A 136 15.27 3.04 -18.62
C GLN A 136 13.83 3.56 -18.68
N GLU A 137 12.84 2.73 -18.32
CA GLU A 137 11.45 3.16 -18.24
C GLU A 137 11.24 4.21 -17.14
N LEU A 138 11.84 4.04 -15.97
CA LEU A 138 11.81 5.04 -14.90
C LEU A 138 12.43 6.38 -15.33
N ARG A 139 13.52 6.34 -16.09
CA ARG A 139 14.17 7.53 -16.63
C ARG A 139 13.28 8.24 -17.65
N ARG A 140 12.58 7.49 -18.52
CA ARG A 140 11.59 8.04 -19.45
C ARG A 140 10.42 8.71 -18.74
N ALA A 141 10.00 8.15 -17.60
CA ALA A 141 8.97 8.72 -16.75
C ALA A 141 9.47 9.85 -15.82
N TYR A 142 10.72 10.30 -15.97
CA TYR A 142 11.37 11.31 -15.11
C TYR A 142 11.42 10.92 -13.62
N ALA A 143 11.39 9.65 -13.29
CA ALA A 143 11.58 9.15 -11.93
C ALA A 143 13.08 8.91 -11.66
N LEU A 144 13.80 9.99 -11.38
CA LEU A 144 15.26 9.96 -11.26
C LEU A 144 15.78 9.53 -9.88
N LYS A 145 14.94 9.59 -8.85
CA LYS A 145 15.28 9.13 -7.51
C LYS A 145 14.97 7.65 -7.37
N ILE A 146 15.97 6.81 -7.52
CA ILE A 146 15.86 5.36 -7.43
C ILE A 146 16.64 4.89 -6.21
N SER A 147 16.02 4.08 -5.39
CA SER A 147 16.61 3.39 -4.25
C SER A 147 16.51 1.88 -4.44
N TYR A 148 17.49 1.15 -3.95
CA TYR A 148 17.45 -0.32 -3.94
C TYR A 148 17.23 -0.81 -2.51
N ALA A 149 16.28 -1.70 -2.34
CA ALA A 149 16.14 -2.38 -1.06
C ALA A 149 17.21 -3.45 -0.91
N ALA A 150 17.92 -3.40 0.19
CA ALA A 150 18.95 -4.37 0.55
C ALA A 150 18.86 -4.74 2.04
N THR A 151 19.39 -5.90 2.40
CA THR A 151 19.53 -6.33 3.79
C THR A 151 20.96 -6.06 4.24
N GLN A 152 21.12 -5.61 5.48
CA GLN A 152 22.45 -5.36 6.03
C GLN A 152 23.25 -6.66 6.11
N ARG A 153 24.45 -6.63 5.57
CA ARG A 153 25.39 -7.74 5.71
C ARG A 153 25.93 -7.76 7.14
N THR A 154 25.61 -8.80 7.87
CA THR A 154 26.24 -9.04 9.16
C THR A 154 27.63 -9.58 8.89
N SER A 155 28.66 -8.75 9.11
CA SER A 155 30.03 -9.24 9.13
C SER A 155 30.25 -9.99 10.45
N TYR A 156 30.49 -11.28 10.39
CA TYR A 156 31.07 -12.04 11.50
C TYR A 156 32.58 -11.88 11.49
#